data_afaa5786ef399efff1dc2472c15fdc92
#
_entry.id   afaa5786ef399efff1dc2472c15fdc92
#
_cell.length_a   1.000
_cell.length_b   1.000
_cell.length_c   1.000
_cell.angle_alpha   90.00
_cell.angle_beta   90.00
_cell.angle_gamma   90.00
#
_symmetry.space_group_name_H-M   'P 1'
#
loop_
_entity.id
_entity.type
_entity.pdbx_description
1 polymer ?
#
loop_
_entity_poly.entity_id
_entity_poly.type
_entity_poly.pdbx_seq_one_letter_code
_entity_poly.pdbx_strand_id
1 'polypeptide(L)'
;MELKRVVVTGLGALTPVGNTVPETWENIKNGVSGAGPITHFDASKFKTQFACEVKNFKATDFIDRKEARKMDLYEQYALVAAMEAIKDCGWDLETIDKNRIGVVLGVGIGGIHTFEEEAGYYAMNEENGPKFNPFFIPKMIADIASGQISIQYGFHGPNYTTTSACASSTNALADAFNLIRLGKADAMVTGGAEAAIWPCGVGGFNAMHALSTRNDDPTHASRPFSKSRDGFIMGEGAGILILEELEHAKARGAKIYCEVAGVGMSADAHHITASHPEGLGANLVMKAALEDAEMQPEDIDYINVHGTSTPVGDISEVKAITKLFGDHAYELNISSTKSMTGHLLGAAGAVEALICCLSVQNDIVPPTINHEDDDQDENIDYNLNFTFNKAQERPVRAALSNTFGFGGHNACCILKKYKD
;
A
#
# COMPACT_ATOMS: atom_id res chain seq x y z
N MET A 1 -13.05 26.42 -12.44
CA MET A 1 -11.63 26.36 -12.00
C MET A 1 -11.02 25.25 -12.82
N GLU A 2 -9.95 25.52 -13.52
CA GLU A 2 -9.20 24.48 -14.25
C GLU A 2 -8.43 23.65 -13.23
N LEU A 3 -8.57 22.33 -13.30
CA LEU A 3 -7.86 21.41 -12.41
C LEU A 3 -6.41 21.28 -12.88
N LYS A 4 -5.47 21.30 -11.92
CA LYS A 4 -4.06 21.17 -12.22
C LYS A 4 -3.68 19.69 -12.45
N ARG A 5 -2.73 19.45 -13.36
CA ARG A 5 -2.14 18.11 -13.54
C ARG A 5 -1.18 17.80 -12.41
N VAL A 6 -1.15 16.53 -12.00
CA VAL A 6 -0.35 16.07 -10.86
C VAL A 6 0.56 14.91 -11.30
N VAL A 7 1.83 15.03 -10.99
CA VAL A 7 2.85 14.04 -11.37
C VAL A 7 3.55 13.46 -10.15
N VAL A 8 4.14 12.28 -10.30
CA VAL A 8 4.98 11.63 -9.29
C VAL A 8 6.43 11.98 -9.58
N THR A 9 7.10 12.63 -8.64
CA THR A 9 8.50 13.09 -8.79
C THR A 9 9.49 12.38 -7.88
N GLY A 10 9.02 11.66 -6.86
CA GLY A 10 9.88 10.90 -5.96
C GLY A 10 9.20 9.68 -5.37
N LEU A 11 9.99 8.65 -5.11
CA LEU A 11 9.53 7.36 -4.56
C LEU A 11 10.43 6.94 -3.40
N GLY A 12 9.82 6.30 -2.37
CA GLY A 12 10.54 5.71 -1.25
C GLY A 12 9.84 4.47 -0.75
N ALA A 13 10.60 3.45 -0.35
CA ALA A 13 10.05 2.17 0.05
C ALA A 13 10.84 1.48 1.16
N LEU A 14 10.11 0.92 2.09
CA LEU A 14 10.55 -0.14 3.00
C LEU A 14 9.56 -1.27 2.91
N THR A 15 9.95 -2.41 2.38
CA THR A 15 9.06 -3.53 2.10
C THR A 15 9.67 -4.87 2.54
N PRO A 16 8.89 -5.94 2.67
CA PRO A 16 9.42 -7.26 2.96
C PRO A 16 10.40 -7.80 1.93
N VAL A 17 10.44 -7.21 0.75
CA VAL A 17 11.29 -7.65 -0.37
C VAL A 17 12.36 -6.62 -0.75
N GLY A 18 12.51 -5.54 0.01
CA GLY A 18 13.58 -4.57 -0.20
C GLY A 18 13.44 -3.33 0.69
N ASN A 19 14.57 -2.78 1.11
CA ASN A 19 14.64 -1.62 2.00
C ASN A 19 14.84 -0.30 1.23
N THR A 20 14.81 -0.36 -0.08
CA THR A 20 14.85 0.79 -1.00
C THR A 20 13.97 0.51 -2.21
N VAL A 21 13.62 1.57 -2.95
CA VAL A 21 12.83 1.44 -4.19
C VAL A 21 13.53 0.56 -5.23
N PRO A 22 14.84 0.73 -5.55
CA PRO A 22 15.52 -0.12 -6.50
C PRO A 22 15.55 -1.61 -6.08
N GLU A 23 15.81 -1.90 -4.81
CA GLU A 23 15.83 -3.27 -4.29
C GLU A 23 14.42 -3.90 -4.34
N THR A 24 13.41 -3.17 -3.88
CA THR A 24 12.01 -3.60 -3.94
C THR A 24 11.62 -3.92 -5.39
N TRP A 25 11.88 -3.02 -6.34
CA TRP A 25 11.52 -3.21 -7.73
C TRP A 25 12.21 -4.42 -8.37
N GLU A 26 13.50 -4.58 -8.10
CA GLU A 26 14.25 -5.73 -8.64
C GLU A 26 13.67 -7.06 -8.14
N ASN A 27 13.38 -7.16 -6.84
CA ASN A 27 12.82 -8.37 -6.24
C ASN A 27 11.37 -8.63 -6.68
N ILE A 28 10.55 -7.58 -6.84
CA ILE A 28 9.19 -7.70 -7.36
C ILE A 28 9.18 -8.23 -8.80
N LYS A 29 10.02 -7.72 -9.69
CA LYS A 29 10.14 -8.23 -11.07
C LYS A 29 10.56 -9.70 -11.12
N ASN A 30 11.42 -10.10 -10.21
CA ASN A 30 11.96 -11.46 -10.15
C ASN A 30 11.07 -12.44 -9.38
N GLY A 31 9.90 -12.02 -8.88
CA GLY A 31 8.97 -12.91 -8.18
C GLY A 31 9.48 -13.37 -6.81
N VAL A 32 10.25 -12.54 -6.10
CA VAL A 32 10.82 -12.90 -4.79
C VAL A 32 9.74 -12.81 -3.70
N SER A 33 9.51 -13.90 -2.98
CA SER A 33 8.62 -13.92 -1.82
C SER A 33 9.28 -13.26 -0.60
N GLY A 34 8.55 -12.34 0.05
CA GLY A 34 8.95 -11.74 1.33
C GLY A 34 8.60 -12.57 2.57
N ALA A 35 7.83 -13.65 2.39
CA ALA A 35 7.33 -14.45 3.49
C ALA A 35 8.42 -15.26 4.21
N GLY A 36 8.28 -15.35 5.52
CA GLY A 36 9.17 -16.15 6.38
C GLY A 36 8.60 -16.29 7.79
N PRO A 37 9.25 -17.07 8.67
CA PRO A 37 8.83 -17.17 10.05
C PRO A 37 8.77 -15.80 10.74
N ILE A 38 7.77 -15.60 11.60
CA ILE A 38 7.69 -14.39 12.44
C ILE A 38 8.90 -14.36 13.39
N THR A 39 9.59 -13.21 13.43
CA THR A 39 10.76 -13.00 14.27
C THR A 39 10.52 -11.94 15.36
N HIS A 40 9.50 -11.12 15.26
CA HIS A 40 9.19 -10.07 16.23
C HIS A 40 8.76 -10.62 17.61
N PHE A 41 8.16 -11.80 17.64
CA PHE A 41 7.73 -12.48 18.87
C PHE A 41 7.69 -14.01 18.69
N ASP A 42 7.53 -14.76 19.78
CA ASP A 42 7.32 -16.21 19.72
C ASP A 42 5.91 -16.56 19.22
N ALA A 43 5.80 -16.89 17.94
CA ALA A 43 4.55 -17.26 17.28
C ALA A 43 4.17 -18.74 17.42
N SER A 44 4.92 -19.57 18.16
CA SER A 44 4.75 -21.05 18.22
C SER A 44 3.37 -21.51 18.67
N LYS A 45 2.63 -20.65 19.40
CA LYS A 45 1.25 -20.92 19.86
C LYS A 45 0.16 -20.32 18.96
N PHE A 46 0.53 -19.61 17.91
CA PHE A 46 -0.42 -18.99 16.98
C PHE A 46 -0.78 -19.94 15.84
N LYS A 47 -1.97 -19.79 15.27
CA LYS A 47 -2.39 -20.55 14.09
C LYS A 47 -1.53 -20.23 12.89
N THR A 48 -1.19 -18.95 12.70
CA THR A 48 -0.25 -18.47 11.67
C THR A 48 1.06 -18.09 12.34
N GLN A 49 2.17 -18.67 11.87
CA GLN A 49 3.51 -18.53 12.47
C GLN A 49 4.49 -17.83 11.52
N PHE A 50 4.01 -17.26 10.43
CA PHE A 50 4.79 -16.60 9.40
C PHE A 50 4.14 -15.28 8.96
N ALA A 51 4.95 -14.41 8.41
CA ALA A 51 4.55 -13.09 7.92
C ALA A 51 5.57 -12.58 6.88
N CYS A 52 5.27 -11.45 6.27
CA CYS A 52 6.19 -10.69 5.43
C CYS A 52 6.74 -9.50 6.25
N GLU A 53 7.76 -9.75 7.06
CA GLU A 53 8.45 -8.73 7.86
C GLU A 53 9.46 -7.95 7.01
N VAL A 54 9.70 -6.67 7.34
CA VAL A 54 10.83 -5.89 6.82
C VAL A 54 12.13 -6.46 7.37
N LYS A 55 13.07 -6.80 6.49
CA LYS A 55 14.30 -7.51 6.85
C LYS A 55 15.46 -6.55 7.07
N ASN A 56 16.33 -6.85 8.04
CA ASN A 56 17.57 -6.11 8.28
C ASN A 56 17.40 -4.61 8.51
N PHE A 57 16.24 -4.16 8.96
CA PHE A 57 15.98 -2.78 9.28
C PHE A 57 16.50 -2.41 10.67
N LYS A 58 17.18 -1.27 10.73
CA LYS A 58 17.63 -0.68 11.98
C LYS A 58 17.43 0.82 11.93
N ALA A 59 16.42 1.30 12.63
CA ALA A 59 16.01 2.71 12.60
C ALA A 59 17.19 3.66 12.94
N THR A 60 18.10 3.25 13.83
CA THR A 60 19.24 4.08 14.25
C THR A 60 20.32 4.29 13.20
N ASP A 61 20.21 3.64 12.05
CA ASP A 61 21.08 3.92 10.89
C ASP A 61 20.62 5.18 10.13
N PHE A 62 19.38 5.63 10.38
CA PHE A 62 18.73 6.75 9.70
C PHE A 62 18.25 7.85 10.67
N ILE A 63 17.81 7.48 11.87
CA ILE A 63 17.15 8.34 12.85
C ILE A 63 18.00 8.37 14.13
N ASP A 64 18.16 9.55 14.75
CA ASP A 64 18.81 9.63 16.07
C ASP A 64 18.17 8.65 17.06
N ARG A 65 19.01 7.98 17.85
CA ARG A 65 18.56 6.94 18.79
C ARG A 65 17.53 7.45 19.81
N LYS A 66 17.62 8.73 20.24
CA LYS A 66 16.66 9.27 21.20
C LYS A 66 15.32 9.55 20.53
N GLU A 67 15.34 9.99 19.27
CA GLU A 67 14.13 10.24 18.49
C GLU A 67 13.46 8.92 18.09
N ALA A 68 14.20 7.93 17.63
CA ALA A 68 13.66 6.60 17.28
C ALA A 68 12.91 5.92 18.45
N ARG A 69 13.37 6.15 19.71
CA ARG A 69 12.67 5.61 20.91
C ARG A 69 11.31 6.24 21.18
N LYS A 70 11.04 7.41 20.62
CA LYS A 70 9.75 8.13 20.77
C LYS A 70 8.73 7.72 19.71
N MET A 71 9.11 6.85 18.77
CA MET A 71 8.32 6.42 17.63
C MET A 71 8.00 4.93 17.74
N ASP A 72 6.77 4.56 17.36
CA ASP A 72 6.44 3.16 17.06
C ASP A 72 7.09 2.75 15.73
N LEU A 73 7.13 1.47 15.44
CA LEU A 73 7.82 0.93 14.25
C LEU A 73 7.21 1.44 12.93
N TYR A 74 5.86 1.60 12.86
CA TYR A 74 5.22 2.13 11.66
C TYR A 74 5.64 3.58 11.37
N GLU A 75 5.86 4.41 12.41
CA GLU A 75 6.36 5.78 12.26
C GLU A 75 7.80 5.79 11.73
N GLN A 76 8.63 4.87 12.25
CA GLN A 76 10.02 4.72 11.80
C GLN A 76 10.07 4.32 10.32
N TYR A 77 9.23 3.37 9.89
CA TYR A 77 9.12 2.97 8.48
C TYR A 77 8.67 4.13 7.61
N ALA A 78 7.63 4.86 8.02
CA ALA A 78 7.13 6.03 7.28
C ALA A 78 8.21 7.09 7.09
N LEU A 79 8.92 7.43 8.17
CA LEU A 79 9.95 8.48 8.13
C LEU A 79 11.13 8.09 7.24
N VAL A 80 11.61 6.84 7.34
CA VAL A 80 12.75 6.38 6.54
C VAL A 80 12.39 6.28 5.05
N ALA A 81 11.20 5.77 4.72
CA ALA A 81 10.72 5.77 3.33
C ALA A 81 10.53 7.20 2.80
N ALA A 82 10.06 8.14 3.65
CA ALA A 82 9.95 9.56 3.26
C ALA A 82 11.32 10.20 3.01
N MET A 83 12.35 9.83 3.76
CA MET A 83 13.72 10.30 3.51
C MET A 83 14.21 9.88 2.12
N GLU A 84 13.96 8.63 1.71
CA GLU A 84 14.29 8.16 0.36
C GLU A 84 13.50 8.94 -0.71
N ALA A 85 12.18 9.06 -0.57
CA ALA A 85 11.33 9.75 -1.54
C ALA A 85 11.69 11.23 -1.71
N ILE A 86 11.96 11.95 -0.62
CA ILE A 86 12.35 13.35 -0.64
C ILE A 86 13.73 13.53 -1.27
N LYS A 87 14.66 12.62 -1.00
CA LYS A 87 15.96 12.61 -1.69
C LYS A 87 15.82 12.33 -3.17
N ASP A 88 15.00 11.36 -3.54
CA ASP A 88 14.78 10.96 -4.94
C ASP A 88 14.11 12.07 -5.76
N CYS A 89 13.16 12.81 -5.18
CA CYS A 89 12.49 13.91 -5.88
C CYS A 89 13.40 15.12 -6.15
N GLY A 90 14.53 15.22 -5.45
CA GLY A 90 15.54 16.25 -5.68
C GLY A 90 15.12 17.67 -5.32
N TRP A 91 14.26 17.85 -4.32
CA TRP A 91 13.92 19.18 -3.83
C TRP A 91 15.16 19.88 -3.22
N ASP A 92 15.33 21.16 -3.58
CA ASP A 92 16.20 22.04 -2.81
C ASP A 92 15.44 22.54 -1.56
N LEU A 93 15.70 21.89 -0.43
CA LEU A 93 15.02 22.16 0.83
C LEU A 93 15.30 23.54 1.43
N GLU A 94 16.30 24.28 0.91
CA GLU A 94 16.62 25.64 1.35
C GLU A 94 15.78 26.68 0.60
N THR A 95 15.34 26.38 -0.62
CA THR A 95 14.67 27.36 -1.48
C THR A 95 13.20 27.06 -1.76
N ILE A 96 12.76 25.79 -1.58
CA ILE A 96 11.36 25.40 -1.84
C ILE A 96 10.41 26.04 -0.83
N ASP A 97 9.23 26.45 -1.26
CA ASP A 97 8.20 27.00 -0.35
C ASP A 97 7.56 25.88 0.50
N LYS A 98 8.09 25.69 1.69
CA LYS A 98 7.63 24.66 2.64
C LYS A 98 6.19 24.89 3.14
N ASN A 99 5.62 26.11 2.99
CA ASN A 99 4.22 26.35 3.33
C ASN A 99 3.26 25.74 2.31
N ARG A 100 3.76 25.40 1.14
CA ARG A 100 2.99 24.79 0.03
C ARG A 100 3.21 23.28 -0.10
N ILE A 101 3.99 22.67 0.81
CA ILE A 101 4.21 21.22 0.86
C ILE A 101 3.43 20.64 2.03
N GLY A 102 2.56 19.68 1.75
CA GLY A 102 1.79 18.95 2.75
C GLY A 102 2.24 17.50 2.93
N VAL A 103 1.69 16.84 3.96
CA VAL A 103 1.92 15.43 4.25
C VAL A 103 0.59 14.76 4.55
N VAL A 104 0.16 13.80 3.73
CA VAL A 104 -1.03 12.99 3.99
C VAL A 104 -0.66 11.51 3.82
N LEU A 105 -0.72 10.76 4.90
CA LEU A 105 -0.41 9.32 4.89
C LEU A 105 -1.64 8.48 5.21
N GLY A 106 -1.65 7.24 4.75
CA GLY A 106 -2.61 6.22 5.14
C GLY A 106 -2.02 5.27 6.18
N VAL A 107 -2.70 5.12 7.29
CA VAL A 107 -2.33 4.19 8.36
C VAL A 107 -3.59 3.46 8.80
N GLY A 108 -3.58 2.13 8.76
CA GLY A 108 -4.78 1.33 9.06
C GLY A 108 -4.99 1.11 10.56
N ILE A 109 -3.94 0.70 11.25
CA ILE A 109 -3.96 0.31 12.67
C ILE A 109 -3.12 1.26 13.53
N GLY A 110 -1.94 1.65 13.05
CA GLY A 110 -1.00 2.48 13.80
C GLY A 110 -0.23 1.70 14.86
N GLY A 111 0.06 2.32 16.00
CA GLY A 111 0.94 1.80 17.04
C GLY A 111 0.36 0.68 17.91
N ILE A 112 -0.12 -0.39 17.31
CA ILE A 112 -0.71 -1.54 18.03
C ILE A 112 0.31 -2.22 18.96
N HIS A 113 1.59 -2.26 18.56
CA HIS A 113 2.64 -2.80 19.42
C HIS A 113 2.79 -1.99 20.71
N THR A 114 2.91 -0.68 20.58
CA THR A 114 2.98 0.23 21.74
C THR A 114 1.75 0.08 22.64
N PHE A 115 0.56 -0.03 22.06
CA PHE A 115 -0.67 -0.25 22.83
C PHE A 115 -0.62 -1.57 23.60
N GLU A 116 -0.23 -2.66 22.93
CA GLU A 116 -0.14 -4.00 23.52
C GLU A 116 0.87 -4.02 24.69
N GLU A 117 2.05 -3.42 24.52
CA GLU A 117 3.07 -3.35 25.57
C GLU A 117 2.59 -2.54 26.80
N GLU A 118 2.10 -1.34 26.58
CA GLU A 118 1.72 -0.43 27.67
C GLU A 118 0.46 -0.92 28.42
N ALA A 119 -0.57 -1.37 27.69
CA ALA A 119 -1.79 -1.92 28.30
C ALA A 119 -1.51 -3.24 29.00
N GLY A 120 -0.70 -4.12 28.39
CA GLY A 120 -0.29 -5.39 29.00
C GLY A 120 0.55 -5.18 30.26
N TYR A 121 1.51 -4.25 30.23
CA TYR A 121 2.31 -3.92 31.41
C TYR A 121 1.42 -3.41 32.56
N TYR A 122 0.50 -2.50 32.27
CA TYR A 122 -0.43 -2.00 33.29
C TYR A 122 -1.30 -3.11 33.88
N ALA A 123 -1.89 -3.96 33.05
CA ALA A 123 -2.75 -5.06 33.51
C ALA A 123 -2.00 -6.07 34.40
N MET A 124 -0.73 -6.32 34.16
CA MET A 124 0.11 -7.21 34.98
C MET A 124 0.65 -6.54 36.26
N ASN A 125 0.60 -5.22 36.39
CA ASN A 125 1.19 -4.45 37.47
C ASN A 125 0.21 -3.42 38.07
N GLU A 126 -1.08 -3.68 38.03
CA GLU A 126 -2.15 -2.75 38.44
C GLU A 126 -1.95 -2.24 39.89
N GLU A 127 -1.44 -3.08 40.78
CA GLU A 127 -1.14 -2.75 42.16
C GLU A 127 -0.12 -1.62 42.34
N ASN A 128 0.73 -1.37 41.33
CA ASN A 128 1.74 -0.30 41.32
C ASN A 128 1.19 1.05 40.82
N GLY A 129 -0.11 1.10 40.48
CA GLY A 129 -0.76 2.26 39.88
C GLY A 129 -0.36 2.51 38.41
N PRO A 130 -0.96 3.51 37.76
CA PRO A 130 -0.72 3.77 36.35
C PRO A 130 0.67 4.37 36.11
N LYS A 131 1.51 3.60 35.43
CA LYS A 131 2.86 4.02 34.98
C LYS A 131 2.98 3.75 33.48
N PHE A 132 2.59 4.75 32.68
CA PHE A 132 2.69 4.68 31.23
C PHE A 132 3.89 5.46 30.71
N ASN A 133 4.42 5.04 29.56
CA ASN A 133 5.43 5.80 28.84
C ASN A 133 4.89 7.20 28.45
N PRO A 134 5.62 8.30 28.66
CA PRO A 134 5.17 9.65 28.26
C PRO A 134 4.84 9.77 26.77
N PHE A 135 5.42 8.91 25.94
CA PHE A 135 5.17 8.85 24.49
C PHE A 135 4.13 7.80 24.08
N PHE A 136 3.42 7.17 25.05
CA PHE A 136 2.43 6.12 24.76
C PHE A 136 1.39 6.61 23.74
N ILE A 137 0.72 7.71 24.00
CA ILE A 137 -0.31 8.23 23.12
C ILE A 137 0.28 8.66 21.75
N PRO A 138 1.35 9.48 21.65
CA PRO A 138 1.95 9.80 20.38
C PRO A 138 2.37 8.58 19.55
N LYS A 139 2.98 7.58 20.14
CA LYS A 139 3.38 6.35 19.46
C LYS A 139 2.20 5.50 18.98
N MET A 140 1.05 5.60 19.65
CA MET A 140 -0.12 4.77 19.35
C MET A 140 -0.98 5.35 18.22
N ILE A 141 -1.20 6.67 18.19
CA ILE A 141 -2.15 7.29 17.27
C ILE A 141 -1.60 7.38 15.85
N ALA A 142 -2.46 7.05 14.87
CA ALA A 142 -2.08 6.83 13.48
C ALA A 142 -1.56 8.07 12.73
N ASP A 143 -1.87 9.28 13.19
CA ASP A 143 -1.54 10.54 12.51
C ASP A 143 -0.11 11.05 12.77
N ILE A 144 0.57 10.50 13.76
CA ILE A 144 1.89 10.98 14.18
C ILE A 144 2.95 10.76 13.10
N ALA A 145 2.86 9.71 12.29
CA ALA A 145 3.79 9.51 11.18
C ALA A 145 3.80 10.71 10.21
N SER A 146 2.62 11.24 9.85
CA SER A 146 2.50 12.47 9.04
C SER A 146 3.11 13.68 9.75
N GLY A 147 2.86 13.80 11.06
CA GLY A 147 3.43 14.85 11.90
C GLY A 147 4.95 14.79 11.97
N GLN A 148 5.54 13.61 12.17
CA GLN A 148 6.99 13.41 12.23
C GLN A 148 7.70 13.84 10.94
N ILE A 149 7.15 13.52 9.78
CA ILE A 149 7.70 13.95 8.50
C ILE A 149 7.64 15.49 8.37
N SER A 150 6.50 16.11 8.71
CA SER A 150 6.38 17.56 8.70
C SER A 150 7.38 18.24 9.63
N ILE A 151 7.55 17.74 10.84
CA ILE A 151 8.51 18.28 11.83
C ILE A 151 9.95 18.14 11.29
N GLN A 152 10.30 16.98 10.75
CA GLN A 152 11.65 16.70 10.25
C GLN A 152 12.08 17.68 9.13
N TYR A 153 11.15 18.05 8.25
CA TYR A 153 11.45 18.84 7.05
C TYR A 153 10.95 20.29 7.11
N GLY A 154 10.15 20.63 8.12
CA GLY A 154 9.54 21.95 8.26
C GLY A 154 8.45 22.20 7.23
N PHE A 155 7.67 21.17 6.84
CA PHE A 155 6.55 21.32 5.93
C PHE A 155 5.30 21.81 6.66
N HIS A 156 4.68 22.88 6.18
CA HIS A 156 3.57 23.59 6.83
C HIS A 156 2.26 23.53 6.04
N GLY A 157 2.24 22.80 4.91
CA GLY A 157 1.01 22.55 4.14
C GLY A 157 0.03 21.63 4.88
N PRO A 158 -1.04 21.17 4.21
CA PRO A 158 -2.02 20.25 4.81
C PRO A 158 -1.33 19.01 5.41
N ASN A 159 -1.69 18.65 6.66
CA ASN A 159 -1.06 17.54 7.38
C ASN A 159 -2.14 16.75 8.14
N TYR A 160 -2.35 15.50 7.77
CA TYR A 160 -3.25 14.57 8.45
C TYR A 160 -3.05 13.12 7.97
N THR A 161 -3.79 12.20 8.55
CA THR A 161 -3.77 10.77 8.19
C THR A 161 -5.17 10.29 7.84
N THR A 162 -5.28 9.49 6.79
CA THR A 162 -6.52 8.76 6.44
C THR A 162 -6.48 7.37 7.05
N THR A 163 -7.63 6.92 7.57
CA THR A 163 -7.82 5.57 8.10
C THR A 163 -9.07 4.97 7.50
N SER A 164 -8.90 4.00 6.62
CA SER A 164 -9.94 3.23 5.94
C SER A 164 -9.49 1.77 5.72
N ALA A 165 -8.94 1.18 6.80
CA ALA A 165 -8.37 -0.17 6.79
C ALA A 165 -7.36 -0.35 5.65
N CYS A 166 -7.52 -1.41 4.81
CA CYS A 166 -6.58 -1.70 3.72
C CYS A 166 -6.58 -0.65 2.60
N ALA A 167 -7.59 0.23 2.52
CA ALA A 167 -7.68 1.31 1.53
C ALA A 167 -7.00 2.62 1.99
N SER A 168 -6.44 2.67 3.22
CA SER A 168 -5.96 3.90 3.85
C SER A 168 -4.97 4.67 2.97
N SER A 169 -3.92 4.04 2.47
CA SER A 169 -2.89 4.76 1.69
C SER A 169 -3.34 5.14 0.28
N THR A 170 -4.27 4.40 -0.33
CA THR A 170 -4.87 4.83 -1.61
C THR A 170 -5.79 6.03 -1.39
N ASN A 171 -6.52 6.09 -0.28
CA ASN A 171 -7.28 7.29 0.08
C ASN A 171 -6.36 8.49 0.39
N ALA A 172 -5.22 8.27 1.06
CA ALA A 172 -4.22 9.32 1.27
C ALA A 172 -3.70 9.88 -0.06
N LEU A 173 -3.40 9.00 -1.02
CA LEU A 173 -2.99 9.39 -2.37
C LEU A 173 -4.09 10.18 -3.08
N ALA A 174 -5.35 9.74 -2.98
CA ALA A 174 -6.50 10.42 -3.56
C ALA A 174 -6.69 11.83 -2.97
N ASP A 175 -6.56 11.97 -1.65
CA ASP A 175 -6.64 13.26 -0.98
C ASP A 175 -5.49 14.19 -1.37
N ALA A 176 -4.25 13.68 -1.38
CA ALA A 176 -3.07 14.44 -1.80
C ALA A 176 -3.20 14.91 -3.26
N PHE A 177 -3.65 14.04 -4.16
CA PHE A 177 -3.96 14.38 -5.54
C PHE A 177 -5.00 15.51 -5.63
N ASN A 178 -6.10 15.40 -4.90
CA ASN A 178 -7.16 16.41 -4.87
C ASN A 178 -6.67 17.76 -4.30
N LEU A 179 -5.85 17.75 -3.26
CA LEU A 179 -5.30 18.97 -2.68
C LEU A 179 -4.42 19.73 -3.68
N ILE A 180 -3.61 19.01 -4.46
CA ILE A 180 -2.75 19.63 -5.49
C ILE A 180 -3.58 20.12 -6.66
N ARG A 181 -4.46 19.30 -7.25
CA ARG A 181 -5.23 19.69 -8.44
C ARG A 181 -6.19 20.84 -8.18
N LEU A 182 -6.60 21.03 -6.92
CA LEU A 182 -7.41 22.18 -6.48
C LEU A 182 -6.56 23.40 -6.06
N GLY A 183 -5.23 23.34 -6.19
CA GLY A 183 -4.32 24.44 -5.87
C GLY A 183 -4.16 24.73 -4.38
N LYS A 184 -4.49 23.75 -3.48
CA LYS A 184 -4.33 23.89 -2.03
C LYS A 184 -2.91 23.59 -1.56
N ALA A 185 -2.13 22.83 -2.34
CA ALA A 185 -0.72 22.57 -2.16
C ALA A 185 -0.05 22.56 -3.54
N ASP A 186 1.26 22.77 -3.58
CA ASP A 186 2.07 22.61 -4.80
C ASP A 186 2.71 21.24 -4.85
N ALA A 187 2.95 20.64 -3.67
CA ALA A 187 3.42 19.26 -3.56
C ALA A 187 2.91 18.59 -2.29
N MET A 188 2.88 17.26 -2.30
CA MET A 188 2.46 16.44 -1.16
C MET A 188 3.39 15.23 -1.00
N VAL A 189 3.81 14.98 0.23
CA VAL A 189 4.34 13.68 0.64
C VAL A 189 3.14 12.80 0.98
N THR A 190 2.95 11.72 0.25
CA THR A 190 1.80 10.82 0.46
C THR A 190 2.22 9.36 0.37
N GLY A 191 1.33 8.48 0.76
CA GLY A 191 1.57 7.04 0.82
C GLY A 191 1.04 6.45 2.10
N GLY A 192 1.76 5.53 2.71
CA GLY A 192 1.32 4.93 3.97
C GLY A 192 2.36 4.02 4.61
N ALA A 193 2.11 3.69 5.86
CA ALA A 193 2.95 2.81 6.65
C ALA A 193 2.11 1.94 7.59
N GLU A 194 2.60 0.72 7.87
CA GLU A 194 1.99 -0.20 8.82
C GLU A 194 3.05 -1.14 9.43
N ALA A 195 2.89 -1.48 10.72
CA ALA A 195 3.76 -2.42 11.44
C ALA A 195 2.92 -3.22 12.45
N ALA A 196 1.99 -4.03 11.97
CA ALA A 196 1.01 -4.73 12.80
C ALA A 196 1.34 -6.22 13.05
N ILE A 197 2.55 -6.70 12.71
CA ILE A 197 2.98 -8.10 12.92
C ILE A 197 3.42 -8.27 14.38
N TRP A 198 2.41 -8.23 15.28
CA TRP A 198 2.57 -8.37 16.73
C TRP A 198 1.48 -9.30 17.27
N PRO A 199 1.58 -9.81 18.51
CA PRO A 199 0.61 -10.77 19.05
C PRO A 199 -0.86 -10.34 18.90
N CYS A 200 -1.21 -9.10 19.21
CA CYS A 200 -2.59 -8.60 19.06
C CYS A 200 -3.02 -8.52 17.60
N GLY A 201 -2.13 -8.08 16.69
CA GLY A 201 -2.41 -8.01 15.26
C GLY A 201 -2.62 -9.40 14.66
N VAL A 202 -1.63 -10.28 14.79
CA VAL A 202 -1.70 -11.65 14.27
C VAL A 202 -2.83 -12.43 14.92
N GLY A 203 -3.00 -12.33 16.25
CA GLY A 203 -4.07 -13.01 17.01
C GLY A 203 -5.46 -12.54 16.59
N GLY A 204 -5.63 -11.24 16.38
CA GLY A 204 -6.89 -10.64 15.91
C GLY A 204 -7.30 -11.16 14.54
N PHE A 205 -6.40 -11.14 13.55
CA PHE A 205 -6.68 -11.69 12.22
C PHE A 205 -6.83 -13.21 12.22
N ASN A 206 -6.09 -13.96 13.06
CA ASN A 206 -6.32 -15.40 13.25
C ASN A 206 -7.71 -15.70 13.81
N ALA A 207 -8.22 -14.88 14.74
CA ALA A 207 -9.56 -15.05 15.30
C ALA A 207 -10.66 -14.90 14.24
N MET A 208 -10.42 -14.09 13.21
CA MET A 208 -11.32 -13.88 12.07
C MET A 208 -11.13 -14.90 10.95
N HIS A 209 -10.19 -15.85 11.09
CA HIS A 209 -9.82 -16.80 10.03
C HIS A 209 -9.40 -16.11 8.71
N ALA A 210 -8.77 -14.95 8.79
CA ALA A 210 -8.40 -14.16 7.63
C ALA A 210 -6.98 -14.50 7.10
N LEU A 211 -6.11 -15.06 7.96
CA LEU A 211 -4.74 -15.40 7.62
C LEU A 211 -4.60 -16.83 7.12
N SER A 212 -3.70 -17.03 6.16
CA SER A 212 -3.22 -18.35 5.78
C SER A 212 -2.58 -19.07 6.98
N THR A 213 -2.80 -20.37 7.07
CA THR A 213 -2.22 -21.22 8.12
C THR A 213 -1.22 -22.24 7.56
N ARG A 214 -0.70 -22.01 6.35
CA ARG A 214 0.27 -22.88 5.66
C ARG A 214 1.68 -22.69 6.25
N ASN A 215 1.85 -23.07 7.52
CA ASN A 215 3.10 -22.90 8.28
C ASN A 215 4.25 -23.76 7.78
N ASP A 216 3.96 -24.84 7.07
CA ASP A 216 4.92 -25.76 6.47
C ASP A 216 5.58 -25.19 5.20
N ASP A 217 4.92 -24.22 4.53
CA ASP A 217 5.43 -23.62 3.30
C ASP A 217 5.04 -22.12 3.18
N PRO A 218 5.64 -21.25 4.02
CA PRO A 218 5.30 -19.82 4.06
C PRO A 218 5.48 -19.10 2.72
N THR A 219 6.50 -19.46 1.95
CA THR A 219 6.85 -18.77 0.70
C THR A 219 5.83 -19.00 -0.41
N HIS A 220 5.03 -20.07 -0.35
CA HIS A 220 3.96 -20.39 -1.27
C HIS A 220 2.55 -20.20 -0.68
N ALA A 221 2.44 -19.62 0.52
CA ALA A 221 1.16 -19.47 1.21
C ALA A 221 0.26 -18.39 0.57
N SER A 222 0.81 -17.25 0.14
CA SER A 222 0.05 -16.26 -0.64
C SER A 222 0.02 -16.69 -2.11
N ARG A 223 -1.15 -17.15 -2.55
CA ARG A 223 -1.40 -17.68 -3.91
C ARG A 223 -2.72 -17.15 -4.48
N PRO A 224 -2.78 -15.83 -4.76
CA PRO A 224 -3.98 -15.22 -5.29
C PRO A 224 -4.49 -15.96 -6.52
N PHE A 225 -5.81 -16.09 -6.62
CA PHE A 225 -6.55 -16.78 -7.69
C PHE A 225 -6.42 -18.30 -7.73
N SER A 226 -5.55 -18.94 -6.97
CA SER A 226 -5.45 -20.39 -6.89
C SER A 226 -6.58 -20.99 -6.04
N LYS A 227 -7.04 -22.19 -6.37
CA LYS A 227 -8.14 -22.89 -5.65
C LYS A 227 -7.76 -23.17 -4.19
N SER A 228 -6.50 -23.53 -3.93
CA SER A 228 -6.01 -23.90 -2.61
C SER A 228 -5.63 -22.70 -1.72
N ARG A 229 -5.95 -21.45 -2.13
CA ARG A 229 -5.74 -20.27 -1.29
C ARG A 229 -6.57 -20.33 -0.02
N ASP A 230 -6.00 -19.93 1.12
CA ASP A 230 -6.63 -20.10 2.44
C ASP A 230 -6.60 -18.83 3.32
N GLY A 231 -6.22 -17.67 2.77
CA GLY A 231 -6.11 -16.41 3.47
C GLY A 231 -4.88 -15.63 3.07
N PHE A 232 -4.77 -14.40 3.57
CA PHE A 232 -3.61 -13.55 3.26
C PHE A 232 -2.44 -13.80 4.23
N ILE A 233 -1.25 -13.35 3.84
CA ILE A 233 -0.09 -13.22 4.72
C ILE A 233 -0.01 -11.75 5.16
N MET A 234 0.12 -11.49 6.47
CA MET A 234 0.37 -10.12 6.94
C MET A 234 1.74 -9.64 6.47
N GLY A 235 1.78 -8.42 5.97
CA GLY A 235 3.01 -7.69 5.66
C GLY A 235 3.13 -6.42 6.49
N GLU A 236 4.32 -5.86 6.56
CA GLU A 236 4.63 -4.58 7.19
C GLU A 236 5.55 -3.74 6.29
N GLY A 237 5.64 -2.44 6.56
CA GLY A 237 6.52 -1.56 5.82
C GLY A 237 5.89 -0.21 5.50
N ALA A 238 6.45 0.48 4.52
CA ALA A 238 5.98 1.77 4.02
C ALA A 238 6.23 1.93 2.53
N GLY A 239 5.31 2.64 1.87
CA GLY A 239 5.49 3.18 0.53
C GLY A 239 5.18 4.68 0.55
N ILE A 240 6.09 5.49 0.01
CA ILE A 240 5.94 6.94 -0.05
C ILE A 240 6.11 7.42 -1.49
N LEU A 241 5.21 8.30 -1.90
CA LEU A 241 5.25 8.99 -3.19
C LEU A 241 5.28 10.50 -2.96
N ILE A 242 6.07 11.20 -3.74
CA ILE A 242 6.02 12.66 -3.83
C ILE A 242 5.12 13.00 -5.02
N LEU A 243 3.96 13.56 -4.72
CA LEU A 243 3.08 14.14 -5.73
C LEU A 243 3.38 15.63 -5.87
N GLU A 244 3.40 16.11 -7.10
CA GLU A 244 3.77 17.49 -7.39
C GLU A 244 2.91 18.05 -8.53
N GLU A 245 2.55 19.31 -8.45
CA GLU A 245 1.89 20.01 -9.54
C GLU A 245 2.82 20.06 -10.75
N LEU A 246 2.29 19.78 -11.94
CA LEU A 246 3.10 19.58 -13.15
C LEU A 246 4.00 20.77 -13.49
N GLU A 247 3.45 22.00 -13.50
CA GLU A 247 4.24 23.18 -13.88
C GLU A 247 5.28 23.54 -12.80
N HIS A 248 4.97 23.26 -11.52
CA HIS A 248 5.94 23.36 -10.44
C HIS A 248 7.10 22.36 -10.63
N ALA A 249 6.80 21.11 -10.97
CA ALA A 249 7.79 20.09 -11.25
C ALA A 249 8.68 20.45 -12.47
N LYS A 250 8.06 20.92 -13.56
CA LYS A 250 8.76 21.36 -14.79
C LYS A 250 9.67 22.55 -14.54
N ALA A 251 9.19 23.54 -13.78
CA ALA A 251 9.94 24.78 -13.49
C ALA A 251 11.30 24.51 -12.80
N ARG A 252 11.39 23.44 -12.00
CA ARG A 252 12.62 23.02 -11.33
C ARG A 252 13.39 21.89 -12.06
N GLY A 253 12.91 21.44 -13.21
CA GLY A 253 13.53 20.36 -13.97
C GLY A 253 13.45 18.99 -13.29
N ALA A 254 12.34 18.71 -12.58
CA ALA A 254 12.13 17.47 -11.87
C ALA A 254 12.15 16.25 -12.79
N LYS A 255 12.68 15.13 -12.29
CA LYS A 255 12.38 13.81 -12.85
C LYS A 255 10.88 13.51 -12.63
N ILE A 256 10.19 13.09 -13.65
CA ILE A 256 8.79 12.67 -13.60
C ILE A 256 8.72 11.17 -13.87
N TYR A 257 8.17 10.42 -12.92
CA TYR A 257 7.95 8.97 -13.07
C TYR A 257 6.71 8.67 -13.92
N CYS A 258 5.61 9.28 -13.54
CA CYS A 258 4.31 9.12 -14.19
C CYS A 258 3.38 10.28 -13.80
N GLU A 259 2.18 10.32 -14.38
CA GLU A 259 1.11 11.23 -14.01
C GLU A 259 0.03 10.45 -13.23
N VAL A 260 -0.49 11.04 -12.16
CA VAL A 260 -1.72 10.57 -11.50
C VAL A 260 -2.88 11.07 -12.36
N ALA A 261 -3.56 10.13 -13.04
CA ALA A 261 -4.60 10.48 -14.00
C ALA A 261 -5.96 10.69 -13.31
N GLY A 262 -6.30 9.86 -12.34
CA GLY A 262 -7.57 9.93 -11.64
C GLY A 262 -7.62 9.00 -10.45
N VAL A 263 -8.61 9.21 -9.59
CA VAL A 263 -8.85 8.43 -8.38
C VAL A 263 -10.32 8.09 -8.23
N GLY A 264 -10.62 6.96 -7.62
CA GLY A 264 -11.99 6.54 -7.33
C GLY A 264 -12.14 6.15 -5.87
N MET A 265 -13.33 6.37 -5.34
CA MET A 265 -13.73 5.92 -4.00
C MET A 265 -15.16 5.39 -4.06
N SER A 266 -15.44 4.29 -3.35
CA SER A 266 -16.78 3.72 -3.22
C SER A 266 -16.93 2.95 -1.92
N ALA A 267 -18.12 2.45 -1.65
CA ALA A 267 -18.39 1.55 -0.55
C ALA A 267 -19.16 0.31 -1.03
N ASP A 268 -18.82 -0.86 -0.47
CA ASP A 268 -19.57 -2.10 -0.72
C ASP A 268 -20.99 -2.06 -0.15
N ALA A 269 -21.16 -1.37 0.98
CA ALA A 269 -22.42 -1.30 1.73
C ALA A 269 -23.07 -2.69 1.93
N HIS A 270 -22.25 -3.71 2.20
CA HIS A 270 -22.64 -5.12 2.24
C HIS A 270 -22.36 -5.79 3.58
N HIS A 271 -21.11 -5.89 3.98
CA HIS A 271 -20.67 -6.58 5.20
C HIS A 271 -19.43 -5.91 5.78
N ILE A 272 -19.20 -6.07 7.10
CA ILE A 272 -18.08 -5.39 7.79
C ILE A 272 -16.70 -5.89 7.35
N THR A 273 -16.56 -7.14 6.91
CA THR A 273 -15.27 -7.74 6.53
C THR A 273 -15.26 -8.45 5.18
N ALA A 274 -16.43 -8.79 4.64
CA ALA A 274 -16.53 -9.49 3.37
C ALA A 274 -16.84 -8.54 2.21
N SER A 275 -16.17 -8.71 1.08
CA SER A 275 -16.46 -8.02 -0.17
C SER A 275 -17.86 -8.40 -0.69
N HIS A 276 -18.48 -7.50 -1.45
CA HIS A 276 -19.75 -7.80 -2.12
C HIS A 276 -19.55 -8.95 -3.11
N PRO A 277 -20.33 -10.05 -3.06
CA PRO A 277 -20.07 -11.28 -3.83
C PRO A 277 -20.07 -11.10 -5.35
N GLU A 278 -20.77 -10.07 -5.86
CA GLU A 278 -20.79 -9.71 -7.27
C GLU A 278 -19.84 -8.54 -7.60
N GLY A 279 -18.93 -8.17 -6.69
CA GLY A 279 -17.94 -7.13 -6.92
C GLY A 279 -18.52 -5.74 -7.16
N LEU A 280 -19.69 -5.41 -6.60
CA LEU A 280 -20.37 -4.13 -6.90
C LEU A 280 -19.49 -2.92 -6.53
N GLY A 281 -18.97 -2.85 -5.30
CA GLY A 281 -18.13 -1.74 -4.86
C GLY A 281 -16.82 -1.65 -5.64
N ALA A 282 -16.18 -2.80 -5.91
CA ALA A 282 -14.99 -2.88 -6.75
C ALA A 282 -15.23 -2.37 -8.19
N ASN A 283 -16.37 -2.70 -8.78
CA ASN A 283 -16.76 -2.19 -10.10
C ASN A 283 -16.99 -0.67 -10.05
N LEU A 284 -17.71 -0.18 -9.04
CA LEU A 284 -18.01 1.24 -8.89
C LEU A 284 -16.75 2.08 -8.68
N VAL A 285 -15.78 1.60 -7.90
CA VAL A 285 -14.56 2.35 -7.62
C VAL A 285 -13.65 2.47 -8.83
N MET A 286 -13.49 1.39 -9.61
CA MET A 286 -12.73 1.42 -10.87
C MET A 286 -13.40 2.33 -11.90
N LYS A 287 -14.75 2.25 -12.02
CA LYS A 287 -15.51 3.14 -12.90
C LYS A 287 -15.33 4.60 -12.50
N ALA A 288 -15.43 4.94 -11.20
CA ALA A 288 -15.22 6.29 -10.72
C ALA A 288 -13.80 6.82 -11.03
N ALA A 289 -12.77 5.95 -10.91
CA ALA A 289 -11.40 6.33 -11.25
C ALA A 289 -11.23 6.59 -12.75
N LEU A 290 -11.84 5.79 -13.62
CA LEU A 290 -11.84 6.03 -15.07
C LEU A 290 -12.58 7.34 -15.45
N GLU A 291 -13.73 7.61 -14.83
CA GLU A 291 -14.48 8.84 -15.02
C GLU A 291 -13.66 10.06 -14.57
N ASP A 292 -13.00 10.01 -13.42
CA ASP A 292 -12.15 11.09 -12.90
C ASP A 292 -10.90 11.32 -13.77
N ALA A 293 -10.38 10.26 -14.38
CA ALA A 293 -9.24 10.31 -15.30
C ALA A 293 -9.64 10.73 -16.75
N GLU A 294 -10.93 10.84 -17.06
CA GLU A 294 -11.46 11.01 -18.43
C GLU A 294 -10.92 9.91 -19.39
N MET A 295 -10.78 8.67 -18.90
CA MET A 295 -10.23 7.52 -19.61
C MET A 295 -11.32 6.46 -19.86
N GLN A 296 -11.09 5.66 -20.92
CA GLN A 296 -11.89 4.47 -21.23
C GLN A 296 -11.22 3.20 -20.69
N PRO A 297 -11.97 2.10 -20.48
CA PRO A 297 -11.39 0.82 -20.08
C PRO A 297 -10.21 0.38 -20.96
N GLU A 298 -10.29 0.62 -22.27
CA GLU A 298 -9.27 0.26 -23.25
C GLU A 298 -7.93 1.02 -23.13
N ASP A 299 -7.91 2.07 -22.32
CA ASP A 299 -6.68 2.83 -22.03
C ASP A 299 -5.81 2.18 -20.95
N ILE A 300 -6.37 1.22 -20.19
CA ILE A 300 -5.68 0.53 -19.09
C ILE A 300 -5.00 -0.73 -19.64
N ASP A 301 -3.70 -0.85 -19.43
CA ASP A 301 -2.90 -2.02 -19.82
C ASP A 301 -2.60 -2.97 -18.66
N TYR A 302 -2.67 -2.47 -17.41
CA TYR A 302 -2.33 -3.23 -16.21
C TYR A 302 -3.25 -2.89 -15.04
N ILE A 303 -3.71 -3.91 -14.32
CA ILE A 303 -4.41 -3.78 -13.04
C ILE A 303 -3.59 -4.47 -11.94
N ASN A 304 -3.07 -3.69 -10.99
CA ASN A 304 -2.57 -4.20 -9.72
C ASN A 304 -3.76 -4.39 -8.80
N VAL A 305 -4.17 -5.62 -8.61
CA VAL A 305 -5.39 -5.98 -7.90
C VAL A 305 -5.21 -5.97 -6.39
N HIS A 306 -6.32 -5.85 -5.67
CA HIS A 306 -6.30 -6.11 -4.23
C HIS A 306 -5.88 -7.54 -3.93
N GLY A 307 -6.43 -8.54 -4.60
CA GLY A 307 -5.96 -9.91 -4.72
C GLY A 307 -5.24 -10.47 -3.49
N THR A 308 -5.96 -10.61 -2.36
CA THR A 308 -5.35 -10.95 -1.06
C THR A 308 -5.14 -12.44 -0.83
N SER A 309 -5.41 -13.30 -1.81
CA SER A 309 -5.38 -14.75 -1.64
C SER A 309 -6.49 -15.26 -0.70
N THR A 310 -7.63 -14.58 -0.71
CA THR A 310 -8.82 -14.99 0.06
C THR A 310 -9.88 -15.62 -0.87
N PRO A 311 -10.59 -16.67 -0.41
CA PRO A 311 -11.52 -17.39 -1.27
C PRO A 311 -12.58 -16.50 -1.93
N VAL A 312 -13.20 -15.58 -1.18
CA VAL A 312 -14.30 -14.73 -1.68
C VAL A 312 -13.79 -13.46 -2.34
N GLY A 313 -12.74 -12.83 -1.79
CA GLY A 313 -12.23 -11.54 -2.27
C GLY A 313 -11.73 -11.59 -3.70
N ASP A 314 -10.92 -12.59 -4.02
CA ASP A 314 -10.32 -12.75 -5.34
C ASP A 314 -11.39 -12.98 -6.42
N ILE A 315 -12.42 -13.81 -6.16
CA ILE A 315 -13.54 -14.05 -7.07
C ILE A 315 -14.35 -12.77 -7.31
N SER A 316 -14.64 -12.04 -6.22
CA SER A 316 -15.40 -10.78 -6.29
C SER A 316 -14.70 -9.75 -7.18
N GLU A 317 -13.38 -9.61 -7.04
CA GLU A 317 -12.59 -8.66 -7.83
C GLU A 317 -12.51 -9.05 -9.30
N VAL A 318 -12.31 -10.33 -9.61
CA VAL A 318 -12.34 -10.84 -11.01
C VAL A 318 -13.67 -10.56 -11.68
N LYS A 319 -14.80 -10.79 -10.99
CA LYS A 319 -16.14 -10.46 -11.50
C LYS A 319 -16.29 -8.95 -11.79
N ALA A 320 -15.77 -8.10 -10.91
CA ALA A 320 -15.82 -6.65 -11.08
C ALA A 320 -15.03 -6.20 -12.31
N ILE A 321 -13.82 -6.76 -12.50
CA ILE A 321 -12.93 -6.47 -13.63
C ILE A 321 -13.59 -6.92 -14.93
N THR A 322 -14.02 -8.18 -15.03
CA THR A 322 -14.65 -8.70 -16.26
C THR A 322 -15.91 -7.93 -16.64
N LYS A 323 -16.71 -7.53 -15.65
CA LYS A 323 -17.92 -6.72 -15.88
C LYS A 323 -17.63 -5.32 -16.40
N LEU A 324 -16.57 -4.67 -15.91
CA LEU A 324 -16.23 -3.29 -16.29
C LEU A 324 -15.48 -3.22 -17.60
N PHE A 325 -14.49 -4.10 -17.79
CA PHE A 325 -13.59 -4.09 -18.93
C PHE A 325 -14.09 -4.90 -20.14
N GLY A 326 -15.12 -5.76 -19.95
CA GLY A 326 -15.69 -6.57 -21.04
C GLY A 326 -14.61 -7.39 -21.75
N ASP A 327 -14.61 -7.32 -23.09
CA ASP A 327 -13.62 -8.05 -23.90
C ASP A 327 -12.19 -7.58 -23.66
N HIS A 328 -12.00 -6.31 -23.30
CA HIS A 328 -10.67 -5.76 -22.99
C HIS A 328 -10.03 -6.38 -21.73
N ALA A 329 -10.82 -6.99 -20.83
CA ALA A 329 -10.27 -7.71 -19.68
C ALA A 329 -9.30 -8.84 -20.07
N TYR A 330 -9.45 -9.42 -21.28
CA TYR A 330 -8.59 -10.47 -21.82
C TYR A 330 -7.31 -9.95 -22.51
N GLU A 331 -7.23 -8.63 -22.73
CA GLU A 331 -6.09 -7.98 -23.39
C GLU A 331 -5.13 -7.30 -22.40
N LEU A 332 -5.61 -6.93 -21.21
CA LEU A 332 -4.81 -6.31 -20.15
C LEU A 332 -4.13 -7.35 -19.25
N ASN A 333 -3.13 -6.92 -18.52
CA ASN A 333 -2.51 -7.73 -17.47
C ASN A 333 -3.17 -7.47 -16.12
N ILE A 334 -3.33 -8.54 -15.34
CA ILE A 334 -3.75 -8.52 -13.94
C ILE A 334 -2.60 -9.10 -13.12
N SER A 335 -2.23 -8.49 -12.00
CA SER A 335 -1.36 -9.17 -11.04
C SER A 335 -1.61 -8.75 -9.61
N SER A 336 -1.41 -9.68 -8.67
CA SER A 336 -1.35 -9.39 -7.25
C SER A 336 0.08 -9.45 -6.74
N THR A 337 0.66 -8.31 -6.47
CA THR A 337 1.99 -8.20 -5.86
C THR A 337 2.00 -8.57 -4.38
N LYS A 338 0.83 -8.72 -3.75
CA LYS A 338 0.69 -9.30 -2.41
C LYS A 338 1.12 -10.77 -2.32
N SER A 339 1.20 -11.47 -3.45
CA SER A 339 1.83 -12.79 -3.50
C SER A 339 3.29 -12.77 -3.06
N MET A 340 3.98 -11.63 -3.21
CA MET A 340 5.38 -11.40 -2.85
C MET A 340 5.54 -10.60 -1.56
N THR A 341 4.85 -9.48 -1.43
CA THR A 341 4.98 -8.55 -0.29
C THR A 341 4.17 -8.96 0.94
N GLY A 342 3.23 -9.89 0.80
CA GLY A 342 2.13 -10.01 1.75
C GLY A 342 1.20 -8.79 1.70
N HIS A 343 0.25 -8.74 2.60
CA HIS A 343 -0.73 -7.66 2.71
C HIS A 343 -0.28 -6.65 3.77
N LEU A 344 0.22 -5.50 3.35
CA LEU A 344 0.73 -4.44 4.24
C LEU A 344 -0.41 -3.59 4.87
N LEU A 345 -1.63 -4.08 4.90
CA LEU A 345 -2.79 -3.40 5.49
C LEU A 345 -2.92 -1.96 5.01
N GLY A 346 -2.83 -0.97 5.93
CA GLY A 346 -2.94 0.44 5.59
C GLY A 346 -1.87 0.97 4.64
N ALA A 347 -0.70 0.33 4.56
CA ALA A 347 0.39 0.69 3.65
C ALA A 347 0.28 0.03 2.26
N ALA A 348 -0.59 -0.97 2.09
CA ALA A 348 -0.63 -1.80 0.88
C ALA A 348 -0.80 -0.97 -0.40
N GLY A 349 -1.78 -0.09 -0.44
CA GLY A 349 -2.07 0.70 -1.64
C GLY A 349 -0.93 1.64 -2.05
N ALA A 350 -0.15 2.14 -1.10
CA ALA A 350 1.01 2.99 -1.40
C ALA A 350 2.14 2.21 -2.08
N VAL A 351 2.46 1.01 -1.58
CA VAL A 351 3.45 0.12 -2.20
C VAL A 351 2.98 -0.31 -3.59
N GLU A 352 1.70 -0.61 -3.75
CA GLU A 352 1.11 -0.99 -5.03
C GLU A 352 1.06 0.15 -6.04
N ALA A 353 0.73 1.38 -5.60
CA ALA A 353 0.82 2.57 -6.45
C ALA A 353 2.28 2.84 -6.90
N LEU A 354 3.26 2.69 -6.00
CA LEU A 354 4.68 2.78 -6.34
C LEU A 354 5.07 1.73 -7.38
N ILE A 355 4.63 0.49 -7.24
CA ILE A 355 4.86 -0.58 -8.23
C ILE A 355 4.20 -0.24 -9.56
N CYS A 356 2.97 0.31 -9.57
CA CYS A 356 2.31 0.79 -10.78
C CYS A 356 3.09 1.91 -11.47
N CYS A 357 3.64 2.90 -10.71
CA CYS A 357 4.53 3.92 -11.25
C CYS A 357 5.73 3.30 -11.99
N LEU A 358 6.37 2.33 -11.37
CA LEU A 358 7.54 1.66 -11.94
C LEU A 358 7.17 0.78 -13.15
N SER A 359 5.99 0.15 -13.12
CA SER A 359 5.48 -0.63 -14.25
C SER A 359 5.22 0.26 -15.48
N VAL A 360 4.58 1.42 -15.27
CA VAL A 360 4.34 2.43 -16.32
C VAL A 360 5.66 2.99 -16.87
N GLN A 361 6.63 3.24 -15.99
CA GLN A 361 7.92 3.79 -16.41
C GLN A 361 8.76 2.79 -17.21
N ASN A 362 8.76 1.52 -16.80
CA ASN A 362 9.68 0.50 -17.33
C ASN A 362 9.04 -0.44 -18.36
N ASP A 363 7.73 -0.33 -18.62
CA ASP A 363 7.01 -1.23 -19.52
C ASP A 363 7.11 -2.72 -19.09
N ILE A 364 7.01 -2.98 -17.76
CA ILE A 364 7.08 -4.30 -17.14
C ILE A 364 5.92 -4.47 -16.18
N VAL A 365 5.17 -5.55 -16.33
CA VAL A 365 4.14 -5.98 -15.37
C VAL A 365 4.71 -7.06 -14.46
N PRO A 366 4.74 -6.86 -13.13
CA PRO A 366 5.24 -7.86 -12.19
C PRO A 366 4.29 -9.05 -12.07
N PRO A 367 4.81 -10.21 -11.61
CA PRO A 367 4.00 -11.44 -11.56
C PRO A 367 3.08 -11.51 -10.34
N THR A 368 2.03 -12.33 -10.48
CA THR A 368 1.41 -13.07 -9.38
C THR A 368 2.17 -14.39 -9.24
N ILE A 369 2.87 -14.62 -8.13
CA ILE A 369 3.62 -15.87 -7.91
C ILE A 369 2.76 -16.95 -7.26
N ASN A 370 3.28 -18.18 -7.23
CA ASN A 370 2.72 -19.35 -6.53
C ASN A 370 1.47 -19.96 -7.21
N HIS A 371 1.27 -19.71 -8.49
CA HIS A 371 0.23 -20.40 -9.27
C HIS A 371 0.74 -21.73 -9.81
N GLU A 372 -0.10 -22.78 -9.71
CA GLU A 372 0.08 -24.10 -10.30
C GLU A 372 -1.07 -24.39 -11.27
N ASP A 373 -0.77 -24.93 -12.45
CA ASP A 373 -1.76 -25.12 -13.53
C ASP A 373 -2.92 -26.07 -13.15
N ASP A 374 -2.72 -26.95 -12.17
CA ASP A 374 -3.71 -27.89 -11.65
C ASP A 374 -4.47 -27.37 -10.42
N ASP A 375 -4.13 -26.17 -9.92
CA ASP A 375 -4.77 -25.52 -8.76
C ASP A 375 -5.78 -24.42 -9.18
N GLN A 376 -6.67 -24.76 -10.12
CA GLN A 376 -7.65 -23.85 -10.67
C GLN A 376 -8.97 -23.84 -9.89
N ASP A 377 -9.47 -22.64 -9.56
CA ASP A 377 -10.78 -22.40 -8.98
C ASP A 377 -11.84 -22.27 -10.09
N GLU A 378 -12.88 -23.09 -10.05
CA GLU A 378 -13.96 -23.15 -11.05
C GLU A 378 -14.76 -21.85 -11.21
N ASN A 379 -14.61 -20.90 -10.26
CA ASN A 379 -15.26 -19.59 -10.28
C ASN A 379 -14.38 -18.48 -10.89
N ILE A 380 -13.18 -18.80 -11.36
CA ILE A 380 -12.21 -17.86 -11.94
C ILE A 380 -11.94 -18.23 -13.39
N ASP A 381 -12.05 -17.26 -14.30
CA ASP A 381 -11.74 -17.44 -15.72
C ASP A 381 -10.22 -17.28 -15.96
N TYR A 382 -9.52 -18.38 -16.18
CA TYR A 382 -8.09 -18.41 -16.45
C TYR A 382 -7.69 -18.06 -17.90
N ASN A 383 -8.65 -17.66 -18.75
CA ASN A 383 -8.31 -16.98 -20.01
C ASN A 383 -7.87 -15.53 -19.78
N LEU A 384 -8.14 -14.97 -18.60
CA LEU A 384 -7.57 -13.68 -18.18
C LEU A 384 -6.05 -13.79 -17.96
N ASN A 385 -5.32 -12.73 -18.27
CA ASN A 385 -3.87 -12.71 -18.08
C ASN A 385 -3.50 -12.27 -16.65
N PHE A 386 -3.47 -13.19 -15.71
CA PHE A 386 -3.06 -12.95 -14.32
C PHE A 386 -1.55 -12.75 -14.13
N THR A 387 -0.77 -12.72 -15.21
CA THR A 387 0.69 -12.56 -15.16
C THR A 387 1.37 -13.57 -14.24
N PHE A 388 0.98 -14.85 -14.33
CA PHE A 388 1.44 -15.87 -13.40
C PHE A 388 2.94 -16.15 -13.47
N ASN A 389 3.56 -16.21 -12.29
CA ASN A 389 4.92 -16.68 -11.97
C ASN A 389 6.08 -15.92 -12.64
N LYS A 390 5.85 -15.17 -13.70
CA LYS A 390 6.89 -14.41 -14.42
C LYS A 390 6.39 -13.04 -14.81
N ALA A 391 7.23 -12.03 -14.61
CA ALA A 391 6.97 -10.70 -15.11
C ALA A 391 6.83 -10.71 -16.64
N GLN A 392 5.99 -9.83 -17.17
CA GLN A 392 5.77 -9.67 -18.60
C GLN A 392 6.19 -8.29 -19.06
N GLU A 393 7.08 -8.23 -20.06
CA GLU A 393 7.45 -7.02 -20.75
C GLU A 393 6.40 -6.68 -21.81
N ARG A 394 5.79 -5.50 -21.68
CA ARG A 394 4.85 -4.95 -22.66
C ARG A 394 4.69 -3.45 -22.43
N PRO A 395 4.26 -2.68 -23.44
CA PRO A 395 3.91 -1.28 -23.24
C PRO A 395 2.82 -1.15 -22.16
N VAL A 396 3.07 -0.33 -21.12
CA VAL A 396 2.12 0.01 -20.06
C VAL A 396 1.84 1.51 -20.13
N ARG A 397 0.77 1.90 -20.84
CA ARG A 397 0.38 3.31 -21.00
C ARG A 397 -0.23 3.83 -19.72
N ALA A 398 -1.05 2.99 -19.08
CA ALA A 398 -1.66 3.27 -17.80
C ALA A 398 -1.84 1.99 -16.97
N ALA A 399 -1.65 2.14 -15.65
CA ALA A 399 -1.89 1.12 -14.65
C ALA A 399 -2.92 1.60 -13.64
N LEU A 400 -3.80 0.69 -13.23
CA LEU A 400 -4.84 0.90 -12.23
C LEU A 400 -4.48 0.07 -10.99
N SER A 401 -4.56 0.67 -9.79
CA SER A 401 -4.32 -0.02 -8.51
C SER A 401 -5.59 -0.02 -7.66
N ASN A 402 -6.01 -1.20 -7.21
CA ASN A 402 -7.19 -1.41 -6.38
C ASN A 402 -6.84 -1.73 -4.95
N THR A 403 -7.56 -1.13 -4.00
CA THR A 403 -7.53 -1.51 -2.59
C THR A 403 -8.93 -1.58 -2.02
N PHE A 404 -9.25 -2.71 -1.33
CA PHE A 404 -10.55 -2.96 -0.72
C PHE A 404 -10.35 -3.24 0.77
N GLY A 405 -10.91 -2.39 1.63
CA GLY A 405 -10.74 -2.43 3.08
C GLY A 405 -11.93 -2.97 3.83
N PHE A 406 -11.69 -3.55 5.00
CA PHE A 406 -12.75 -3.85 5.97
C PHE A 406 -13.58 -2.60 6.25
N GLY A 407 -14.90 -2.77 6.45
CA GLY A 407 -15.87 -1.67 6.44
C GLY A 407 -16.48 -1.44 5.06
N GLY A 408 -16.01 -2.17 4.03
CA GLY A 408 -16.42 -2.01 2.64
C GLY A 408 -15.83 -0.76 1.98
N HIS A 409 -14.68 -0.29 2.47
CA HIS A 409 -13.98 0.86 1.89
C HIS A 409 -13.23 0.45 0.63
N ASN A 410 -13.56 1.04 -0.52
CA ASN A 410 -12.87 0.80 -1.77
C ASN A 410 -12.20 2.07 -2.28
N ALA A 411 -10.94 1.98 -2.65
CA ALA A 411 -10.19 3.05 -3.27
C ALA A 411 -9.39 2.54 -4.46
N CYS A 412 -9.27 3.38 -5.49
CA CYS A 412 -8.56 3.07 -6.73
C CYS A 412 -7.82 4.30 -7.20
N CYS A 413 -6.64 4.11 -7.80
CA CYS A 413 -5.91 5.17 -8.48
C CYS A 413 -5.43 4.69 -9.86
N ILE A 414 -5.36 5.62 -10.82
CA ILE A 414 -4.84 5.41 -12.15
C ILE A 414 -3.58 6.24 -12.32
N LEU A 415 -2.49 5.55 -12.69
CA LEU A 415 -1.19 6.12 -12.98
C LEU A 415 -0.89 5.89 -14.46
N LYS A 416 -0.58 6.95 -15.19
CA LYS A 416 -0.33 6.87 -16.64
C LYS A 416 1.04 7.41 -17.02
N LYS A 417 1.56 6.98 -18.17
CA LYS A 417 2.77 7.51 -18.75
C LYS A 417 2.66 9.02 -18.91
N TYR A 418 3.62 9.73 -18.35
CA TYR A 418 3.71 11.17 -18.54
C TYR A 418 4.02 11.49 -20.02
N LYS A 419 3.27 12.43 -20.55
CA LYS A 419 3.52 13.04 -21.87
C LYS A 419 3.43 14.56 -21.70
N ASP A 420 4.42 15.27 -22.29
CA ASP A 420 4.47 16.73 -22.32
C ASP A 420 3.23 17.36 -22.98
#